data_1123b70b9b9cc73d227a37bb5b10b47d
#
_entry.id   1123b70b9b9cc73d227a37bb5b10b47d
#
_cell.length_a   1.000
_cell.length_b   1.000
_cell.length_c   1.000
_cell.angle_alpha   90.00
_cell.angle_beta   90.00
_cell.angle_gamma   90.00
#
_symmetry.space_group_name_H-M   'P 1'
#
loop_
_entity.id
_entity.type
_entity.pdbx_description
1 polymer ?
#
loop_
_entity_poly.entity_id
_entity_poly.type
_entity_poly.pdbx_seq_one_letter_code
_entity_poly.pdbx_strand_id
1 'polypeptide(L)'
;MRMRTFALSPWRIAHRDDAAIREALAHALDADIVVFTSPPAVAAAVALQPLRARAGQAWLTVGAGTARALERAGITGVHAPARMDSEGLLALPALSDVAGRSVGLVTAPGGRGVVARALGEAGASLRRADVYTRVPTPPSPARVARLMALPGPWLLPLSSGEALARTLAALPPAARARLRSARVMAASERLAGLARDAGFTTITLATDARPVALMAAASPEQTPA
;
A
#
# COMPACT_ATOMS: atom_id res chain seq x y z
N MET A 1 5.12 27.33 -5.81
CA MET A 1 6.28 26.53 -6.30
C MET A 1 5.77 25.30 -7.05
N ARG A 2 6.21 25.06 -8.30
CA ARG A 2 5.73 23.91 -9.09
C ARG A 2 6.63 22.71 -8.78
N MET A 3 6.10 21.73 -8.06
CA MET A 3 6.82 20.49 -7.76
C MET A 3 6.86 19.56 -8.98
N ARG A 4 8.00 18.90 -9.19
CA ARG A 4 8.18 17.88 -10.22
C ARG A 4 8.27 16.51 -9.54
N THR A 5 7.55 15.55 -10.06
CA THR A 5 7.58 14.18 -9.53
C THR A 5 8.62 13.34 -10.27
N PHE A 6 9.42 12.60 -9.51
CA PHE A 6 10.33 11.59 -10.02
C PHE A 6 9.98 10.24 -9.40
N ALA A 7 9.50 9.30 -10.22
CA ALA A 7 9.12 7.97 -9.75
C ALA A 7 10.35 7.06 -9.67
N LEU A 8 10.57 6.47 -8.50
CA LEU A 8 11.64 5.51 -8.23
C LEU A 8 11.02 4.28 -7.54
N SER A 9 10.45 3.38 -8.34
CA SER A 9 9.84 2.16 -7.80
C SER A 9 10.87 1.02 -7.75
N PRO A 10 10.99 0.28 -6.63
CA PRO A 10 11.89 -0.86 -6.52
C PRO A 10 11.32 -2.15 -7.12
N TRP A 11 10.10 -2.10 -7.64
CA TRP A 11 9.42 -3.24 -8.28
C TRP A 11 8.44 -2.77 -9.35
N ARG A 12 8.06 -3.70 -10.21
CA ARG A 12 6.87 -3.61 -11.05
C ARG A 12 5.78 -4.52 -10.51
N ILE A 13 4.55 -4.15 -10.74
CA ILE A 13 3.38 -5.00 -10.48
C ILE A 13 3.26 -5.97 -11.65
N ALA A 14 3.20 -7.27 -11.37
CA ALA A 14 2.89 -8.30 -12.33
C ALA A 14 1.58 -8.97 -11.92
N HIS A 15 0.55 -8.84 -12.74
CA HIS A 15 -0.71 -9.54 -12.54
C HIS A 15 -0.48 -11.05 -12.70
N ARG A 16 -1.20 -11.84 -11.94
CA ARG A 16 -1.23 -13.29 -12.08
C ARG A 16 -2.52 -13.65 -12.79
N ASP A 17 -2.38 -14.49 -13.82
CA ASP A 17 -3.50 -14.90 -14.66
C ASP A 17 -3.33 -16.39 -15.04
N ASP A 18 -3.44 -17.25 -14.04
CA ASP A 18 -3.51 -18.69 -14.19
C ASP A 18 -4.85 -19.22 -13.66
N ALA A 19 -5.22 -20.45 -14.02
CA ALA A 19 -6.49 -21.05 -13.65
C ALA A 19 -6.69 -21.10 -12.12
N ALA A 20 -5.63 -21.43 -11.36
CA ALA A 20 -5.69 -21.49 -9.90
C ALA A 20 -5.96 -20.13 -9.28
N ILE A 21 -5.40 -19.04 -9.83
CA ILE A 21 -5.66 -17.68 -9.36
C ILE A 21 -7.07 -17.21 -9.69
N ARG A 22 -7.60 -17.58 -10.88
CA ARG A 22 -8.99 -17.28 -11.25
C ARG A 22 -9.97 -17.98 -10.30
N GLU A 23 -9.73 -19.24 -9.99
CA GLU A 23 -10.52 -20.02 -9.03
C GLU A 23 -10.42 -19.42 -7.62
N ALA A 24 -9.21 -19.15 -7.12
CA ALA A 24 -8.99 -18.52 -5.83
C ALA A 24 -9.69 -17.15 -5.71
N LEU A 25 -9.63 -16.33 -6.78
CA LEU A 25 -10.32 -15.05 -6.81
C LEU A 25 -11.84 -15.24 -6.78
N ALA A 26 -12.41 -16.12 -7.60
CA ALA A 26 -13.85 -16.41 -7.60
C ALA A 26 -14.31 -16.86 -6.21
N HIS A 27 -13.55 -17.77 -5.56
CA HIS A 27 -13.84 -18.24 -4.22
C HIS A 27 -13.73 -17.12 -3.17
N ALA A 28 -12.75 -16.22 -3.28
CA ALA A 28 -12.61 -15.08 -2.38
C ALA A 28 -13.75 -14.06 -2.55
N LEU A 29 -14.18 -13.81 -3.80
CA LEU A 29 -15.29 -12.90 -4.09
C LEU A 29 -16.65 -13.46 -3.68
N ASP A 30 -16.75 -14.78 -3.48
CA ASP A 30 -17.95 -15.46 -2.98
C ASP A 30 -18.05 -15.49 -1.44
N ALA A 31 -17.17 -14.83 -0.72
CA ALA A 31 -17.21 -14.75 0.75
C ALA A 31 -18.27 -13.76 1.26
N ASP A 32 -18.66 -13.88 2.54
CA ASP A 32 -19.61 -12.97 3.20
C ASP A 32 -19.02 -11.56 3.35
N ILE A 33 -17.70 -11.48 3.53
CA ILE A 33 -16.94 -10.25 3.63
C ILE A 33 -15.78 -10.31 2.63
N VAL A 34 -15.64 -9.30 1.78
CA VAL A 34 -14.55 -9.21 0.80
C VAL A 34 -13.62 -8.06 1.14
N VAL A 35 -12.34 -8.36 1.32
CA VAL A 35 -11.32 -7.41 1.70
C VAL A 35 -10.31 -7.24 0.58
N PHE A 36 -10.13 -6.02 0.10
CA PHE A 36 -9.05 -5.65 -0.83
C PHE A 36 -7.96 -4.85 -0.12
N THR A 37 -6.71 -5.29 -0.24
CA THR A 37 -5.60 -4.67 0.52
C THR A 37 -4.89 -3.54 -0.21
N SER A 38 -5.10 -3.36 -1.52
CA SER A 38 -4.40 -2.34 -2.29
C SER A 38 -5.07 -2.04 -3.64
N PRO A 39 -4.85 -0.83 -4.23
CA PRO A 39 -5.34 -0.53 -5.58
C PRO A 39 -4.82 -1.49 -6.67
N PRO A 40 -3.55 -1.97 -6.64
CA PRO A 40 -3.10 -3.01 -7.58
C PRO A 40 -3.88 -4.32 -7.47
N ALA A 41 -4.35 -4.72 -6.28
CA ALA A 41 -5.18 -5.91 -6.12
C ALA A 41 -6.54 -5.73 -6.84
N VAL A 42 -7.13 -4.53 -6.76
CA VAL A 42 -8.36 -4.22 -7.50
C VAL A 42 -8.12 -4.28 -9.00
N ALA A 43 -7.06 -3.63 -9.50
CA ALA A 43 -6.74 -3.63 -10.93
C ALA A 43 -6.49 -5.04 -11.46
N ALA A 44 -5.77 -5.88 -10.71
CA ALA A 44 -5.51 -7.26 -11.09
C ALA A 44 -6.79 -8.11 -11.09
N ALA A 45 -7.64 -7.96 -10.07
CA ALA A 45 -8.92 -8.68 -9.99
C ALA A 45 -9.87 -8.31 -11.12
N VAL A 46 -9.99 -7.00 -11.44
CA VAL A 46 -10.82 -6.51 -12.57
C VAL A 46 -10.31 -7.04 -13.92
N ALA A 47 -9.00 -7.19 -14.10
CA ALA A 47 -8.43 -7.78 -15.30
C ALA A 47 -8.76 -9.28 -15.46
N LEU A 48 -9.01 -9.99 -14.35
CA LEU A 48 -9.34 -11.41 -14.36
C LEU A 48 -10.85 -11.65 -14.57
N GLN A 49 -11.71 -10.85 -13.92
CA GLN A 49 -13.17 -10.95 -14.03
C GLN A 49 -13.88 -9.69 -13.54
N PRO A 50 -15.11 -9.40 -14.01
CA PRO A 50 -15.93 -8.32 -13.48
C PRO A 50 -16.20 -8.49 -11.97
N LEU A 51 -16.04 -7.41 -11.22
CA LEU A 51 -16.40 -7.40 -9.80
C LEU A 51 -17.89 -7.10 -9.65
N ARG A 52 -18.58 -7.87 -8.81
CA ARG A 52 -20.00 -7.68 -8.50
C ARG A 52 -20.27 -7.96 -7.03
N ALA A 53 -20.83 -6.98 -6.34
CA ALA A 53 -21.29 -7.19 -4.96
C ALA A 53 -22.63 -7.95 -4.94
N ARG A 54 -22.80 -8.84 -3.96
CA ARG A 54 -24.07 -9.52 -3.68
C ARG A 54 -24.79 -8.83 -2.53
N ALA A 55 -26.10 -9.00 -2.45
CA ALA A 55 -26.88 -8.50 -1.32
C ALA A 55 -26.38 -9.09 0.01
N GLY A 56 -26.23 -8.24 1.01
CA GLY A 56 -25.72 -8.62 2.34
C GLY A 56 -24.21 -8.82 2.45
N GLN A 57 -23.46 -8.70 1.35
CA GLN A 57 -22.00 -8.82 1.33
C GLN A 57 -21.33 -7.53 1.75
N ALA A 58 -20.38 -7.59 2.68
CA ALA A 58 -19.59 -6.41 3.07
C ALA A 58 -18.30 -6.31 2.23
N TRP A 59 -18.01 -5.12 1.69
CA TRP A 59 -16.78 -4.85 0.94
C TRP A 59 -15.90 -3.87 1.71
N LEU A 60 -14.71 -4.30 2.08
CA LEU A 60 -13.80 -3.59 2.95
C LEU A 60 -12.46 -3.34 2.27
N THR A 61 -11.78 -2.28 2.68
CA THR A 61 -10.43 -1.96 2.19
C THR A 61 -9.54 -1.46 3.31
N VAL A 62 -8.22 -1.60 3.13
CA VAL A 62 -7.22 -1.05 4.07
C VAL A 62 -7.18 0.48 4.02
N GLY A 63 -7.60 1.10 2.92
CA GLY A 63 -7.53 2.55 2.82
C GLY A 63 -8.27 3.15 1.63
N ALA A 64 -8.50 4.45 1.69
CA ALA A 64 -9.31 5.23 0.74
C ALA A 64 -8.88 5.13 -0.74
N GLY A 65 -7.59 4.91 -1.01
CA GLY A 65 -7.10 4.70 -2.38
C GLY A 65 -7.66 3.42 -3.01
N THR A 66 -7.80 2.36 -2.20
CA THR A 66 -8.37 1.08 -2.62
C THR A 66 -9.90 1.20 -2.74
N ALA A 67 -10.56 1.92 -1.80
CA ALA A 67 -12.00 2.17 -1.88
C ALA A 67 -12.35 2.86 -3.21
N ARG A 68 -11.68 3.96 -3.53
CA ARG A 68 -11.86 4.65 -4.82
C ARG A 68 -11.59 3.76 -6.05
N ALA A 69 -10.69 2.79 -5.95
CA ALA A 69 -10.45 1.86 -7.04
C ALA A 69 -11.63 0.88 -7.21
N LEU A 70 -12.21 0.38 -6.12
CA LEU A 70 -13.42 -0.46 -6.14
C LEU A 70 -14.66 0.31 -6.62
N GLU A 71 -14.83 1.55 -6.18
CA GLU A 71 -15.93 2.43 -6.66
C GLU A 71 -15.86 2.65 -8.18
N ARG A 72 -14.67 2.89 -8.71
CA ARG A 72 -14.45 2.98 -10.17
C ARG A 72 -14.70 1.66 -10.91
N ALA A 73 -14.57 0.54 -10.22
CA ALA A 73 -14.92 -0.79 -10.73
C ALA A 73 -16.41 -1.13 -10.56
N GLY A 74 -17.24 -0.18 -10.09
CA GLY A 74 -18.69 -0.33 -9.95
C GLY A 74 -19.16 -0.92 -8.61
N ILE A 75 -18.27 -1.07 -7.63
CA ILE A 75 -18.66 -1.54 -6.29
C ILE A 75 -19.05 -0.35 -5.43
N THR A 76 -20.28 -0.35 -4.91
CA THR A 76 -20.81 0.68 -4.00
C THR A 76 -20.79 0.18 -2.55
N GLY A 77 -20.88 1.09 -1.58
CA GLY A 77 -20.92 0.71 -0.15
C GLY A 77 -19.60 0.13 0.38
N VAL A 78 -18.47 0.57 -0.19
CA VAL A 78 -17.14 0.13 0.24
C VAL A 78 -16.75 0.85 1.53
N HIS A 79 -16.33 0.10 2.55
CA HIS A 79 -15.89 0.64 3.82
C HIS A 79 -14.35 0.67 3.90
N ALA A 80 -13.81 1.83 4.25
CA ALA A 80 -12.39 2.03 4.56
C ALA A 80 -12.26 2.59 5.98
N PRO A 81 -11.26 2.16 6.76
CA PRO A 81 -11.03 2.69 8.10
C PRO A 81 -10.51 4.13 8.06
N ALA A 82 -10.73 4.88 9.12
CA ALA A 82 -10.10 6.19 9.30
C ALA A 82 -8.57 6.06 9.43
N ARG A 83 -8.11 5.09 10.20
CA ARG A 83 -6.71 4.68 10.28
C ARG A 83 -6.40 3.68 9.17
N MET A 84 -5.67 4.12 8.14
CA MET A 84 -5.45 3.38 6.89
C MET A 84 -4.28 2.39 6.99
N ASP A 85 -4.40 1.41 7.89
CA ASP A 85 -3.46 0.30 8.06
C ASP A 85 -4.21 -1.00 8.41
N SER A 86 -3.46 -2.07 8.66
CA SER A 86 -4.04 -3.39 8.97
C SER A 86 -4.84 -3.37 10.28
N GLU A 87 -4.39 -2.62 11.26
CA GLU A 87 -5.02 -2.51 12.58
C GLU A 87 -6.33 -1.73 12.49
N GLY A 88 -6.34 -0.64 11.69
CA GLY A 88 -7.57 0.11 11.40
C GLY A 88 -8.60 -0.72 10.65
N LEU A 89 -8.16 -1.51 9.65
CA LEU A 89 -9.05 -2.45 8.95
C LEU A 89 -9.70 -3.45 9.93
N LEU A 90 -8.89 -4.06 10.79
CA LEU A 90 -9.36 -5.06 11.76
C LEU A 90 -10.31 -4.47 12.82
N ALA A 91 -10.25 -3.16 13.06
CA ALA A 91 -11.15 -2.44 13.96
C ALA A 91 -12.51 -2.08 13.32
N LEU A 92 -12.74 -2.37 12.02
CA LEU A 92 -14.03 -2.11 11.39
C LEU A 92 -15.13 -3.00 11.99
N PRO A 93 -16.34 -2.47 12.26
CA PRO A 93 -17.44 -3.23 12.86
C PRO A 93 -17.79 -4.52 12.09
N ALA A 94 -17.65 -4.52 10.76
CA ALA A 94 -17.90 -5.71 9.94
C ALA A 94 -16.92 -6.88 10.22
N LEU A 95 -15.78 -6.62 10.89
CA LEU A 95 -14.78 -7.64 11.27
C LEU A 95 -14.75 -7.92 12.79
N SER A 96 -15.63 -7.33 13.59
CA SER A 96 -15.68 -7.54 15.05
C SER A 96 -16.20 -8.93 15.45
N ASP A 97 -17.04 -9.53 14.60
CA ASP A 97 -17.58 -10.89 14.79
C ASP A 97 -17.52 -11.63 13.45
N VAL A 98 -16.43 -12.38 13.27
CA VAL A 98 -16.17 -13.14 12.04
C VAL A 98 -16.10 -14.66 12.29
N ALA A 99 -16.36 -15.11 13.52
CA ALA A 99 -16.36 -16.53 13.84
C ALA A 99 -17.39 -17.28 12.97
N GLY A 100 -16.92 -18.29 12.24
CA GLY A 100 -17.74 -19.07 11.31
C GLY A 100 -18.14 -18.35 10.01
N ARG A 101 -17.80 -17.06 9.84
CA ARG A 101 -18.04 -16.34 8.58
C ARG A 101 -16.90 -16.53 7.59
N SER A 102 -17.24 -16.48 6.31
CA SER A 102 -16.23 -16.50 5.25
C SER A 102 -15.69 -15.08 4.97
N VAL A 103 -14.35 -14.96 4.90
CA VAL A 103 -13.67 -13.70 4.56
C VAL A 103 -12.77 -13.92 3.36
N GLY A 104 -13.09 -13.26 2.26
CA GLY A 104 -12.28 -13.22 1.05
C GLY A 104 -11.19 -12.14 1.15
N LEU A 105 -9.93 -12.52 1.06
CA LEU A 105 -8.80 -11.61 1.13
C LEU A 105 -8.10 -11.53 -0.23
N VAL A 106 -8.38 -10.46 -0.99
CA VAL A 106 -7.76 -10.19 -2.29
C VAL A 106 -6.54 -9.29 -2.12
N THR A 107 -5.36 -9.85 -2.39
CA THR A 107 -4.08 -9.26 -1.98
C THR A 107 -2.92 -9.68 -2.91
N ALA A 108 -1.70 -9.61 -2.41
CA ALA A 108 -0.48 -10.12 -3.01
C ALA A 108 0.34 -10.90 -1.98
N PRO A 109 1.26 -11.77 -2.41
CA PRO A 109 2.24 -12.39 -1.53
C PRO A 109 3.09 -11.36 -0.80
N GLY A 110 3.53 -11.70 0.40
CA GLY A 110 4.36 -10.84 1.25
C GLY A 110 3.55 -9.94 2.18
N GLY A 111 4.19 -8.92 2.73
CA GLY A 111 3.65 -8.10 3.80
C GLY A 111 3.76 -8.80 5.18
N ARG A 112 3.21 -8.15 6.21
CA ARG A 112 3.30 -8.64 7.60
C ARG A 112 2.37 -9.82 7.91
N GLY A 113 1.45 -10.17 7.02
CA GLY A 113 0.45 -11.22 7.24
C GLY A 113 -0.54 -10.94 8.39
N VAL A 114 -0.54 -9.73 8.94
CA VAL A 114 -1.32 -9.36 10.14
C VAL A 114 -2.80 -9.64 9.96
N VAL A 115 -3.36 -9.20 8.82
CA VAL A 115 -4.80 -9.35 8.55
C VAL A 115 -5.20 -10.82 8.46
N ALA A 116 -4.46 -11.62 7.68
CA ALA A 116 -4.78 -13.03 7.51
C ALA A 116 -4.69 -13.80 8.83
N ARG A 117 -3.66 -13.54 9.62
CA ARG A 117 -3.47 -14.18 10.93
C ARG A 117 -4.59 -13.79 11.90
N ALA A 118 -4.86 -12.48 12.06
CA ALA A 118 -5.89 -12.02 12.99
C ALA A 118 -7.28 -12.53 12.65
N LEU A 119 -7.64 -12.59 11.36
CA LEU A 119 -8.93 -13.17 10.92
C LEU A 119 -9.01 -14.67 11.20
N GLY A 120 -7.91 -15.40 10.98
CA GLY A 120 -7.86 -16.84 11.32
C GLY A 120 -7.95 -17.08 12.82
N GLU A 121 -7.25 -16.31 13.65
CA GLU A 121 -7.33 -16.37 15.12
C GLU A 121 -8.73 -16.01 15.64
N ALA A 122 -9.46 -15.14 14.94
CA ALA A 122 -10.85 -14.79 15.22
C ALA A 122 -11.87 -15.83 14.70
N GLY A 123 -11.42 -16.96 14.14
CA GLY A 123 -12.30 -18.06 13.70
C GLY A 123 -12.96 -17.85 12.33
N ALA A 124 -12.46 -16.92 11.51
CA ALA A 124 -12.96 -16.75 10.14
C ALA A 124 -12.49 -17.86 9.20
N SER A 125 -13.37 -18.28 8.26
CA SER A 125 -12.99 -19.09 7.10
C SER A 125 -12.33 -18.21 6.04
N LEU A 126 -10.99 -18.16 6.02
CA LEU A 126 -10.25 -17.27 5.14
C LEU A 126 -10.11 -17.86 3.73
N ARG A 127 -10.57 -17.12 2.71
CA ARG A 127 -10.44 -17.41 1.28
C ARG A 127 -9.48 -16.39 0.66
N ARG A 128 -8.22 -16.79 0.44
CA ARG A 128 -7.18 -15.87 -0.01
C ARG A 128 -6.94 -15.97 -1.51
N ALA A 129 -6.84 -14.81 -2.19
CA ALA A 129 -6.45 -14.69 -3.59
C ALA A 129 -5.28 -13.71 -3.75
N ASP A 130 -4.11 -14.24 -4.11
CA ASP A 130 -2.91 -13.44 -4.38
C ASP A 130 -2.86 -13.09 -5.88
N VAL A 131 -3.63 -12.06 -6.29
CA VAL A 131 -3.90 -11.72 -7.70
C VAL A 131 -2.75 -11.00 -8.43
N TYR A 132 -1.72 -10.55 -7.72
CA TYR A 132 -0.52 -9.95 -8.33
C TYR A 132 0.72 -10.25 -7.49
N THR A 133 1.88 -10.04 -8.10
CA THR A 133 3.18 -10.08 -7.40
C THR A 133 3.94 -8.78 -7.59
N ARG A 134 4.85 -8.47 -6.65
CA ARG A 134 5.84 -7.42 -6.79
C ARG A 134 7.13 -8.02 -7.30
N VAL A 135 7.44 -7.80 -8.58
CA VAL A 135 8.68 -8.27 -9.20
C VAL A 135 9.76 -7.22 -8.98
N PRO A 136 10.84 -7.53 -8.25
CA PRO A 136 11.95 -6.61 -8.05
C PRO A 136 12.45 -6.07 -9.39
N THR A 137 12.61 -4.75 -9.48
CA THR A 137 13.07 -4.10 -10.71
C THR A 137 14.05 -3.01 -10.30
N PRO A 138 15.36 -3.26 -10.43
CA PRO A 138 16.35 -2.24 -10.13
C PRO A 138 16.19 -1.07 -11.11
N PRO A 139 16.48 0.17 -10.68
CA PRO A 139 16.43 1.32 -11.56
C PRO A 139 17.46 1.18 -12.68
N SER A 140 17.05 1.50 -13.92
CA SER A 140 17.97 1.48 -15.07
C SER A 140 19.10 2.52 -14.90
N PRO A 141 20.27 2.31 -15.53
CA PRO A 141 21.36 3.29 -15.52
C PRO A 141 20.91 4.70 -15.93
N ALA A 142 20.05 4.81 -16.94
CA ALA A 142 19.48 6.10 -17.37
C ALA A 142 18.62 6.76 -16.28
N ARG A 143 17.85 5.96 -15.51
CA ARG A 143 17.07 6.47 -14.39
C ARG A 143 17.94 6.91 -13.22
N VAL A 144 19.04 6.19 -12.95
CA VAL A 144 20.03 6.58 -11.95
C VAL A 144 20.73 7.88 -12.36
N ALA A 145 21.18 8.00 -13.61
CA ALA A 145 21.78 9.22 -14.13
C ALA A 145 20.82 10.42 -14.03
N ARG A 146 19.54 10.23 -14.37
CA ARG A 146 18.52 11.25 -14.21
C ARG A 146 18.28 11.64 -12.74
N LEU A 147 18.30 10.67 -11.81
CA LEU A 147 18.24 10.95 -10.37
C LEU A 147 19.41 11.83 -9.95
N MET A 148 20.61 11.50 -10.38
CA MET A 148 21.82 12.26 -10.07
C MET A 148 21.80 13.69 -10.64
N ALA A 149 21.15 13.91 -11.77
CA ALA A 149 21.03 15.22 -12.42
C ALA A 149 19.88 16.10 -11.87
N LEU A 150 18.97 15.56 -11.04
CA LEU A 150 17.85 16.33 -10.51
C LEU A 150 18.36 17.44 -9.56
N PRO A 151 17.89 18.69 -9.69
CA PRO A 151 18.18 19.72 -8.71
C PRO A 151 17.48 19.41 -7.37
N GLY A 152 18.09 19.81 -6.27
CA GLY A 152 17.47 19.79 -4.93
C GLY A 152 16.72 21.09 -4.62
N PRO A 153 16.07 21.18 -3.47
CA PRO A 153 15.89 20.14 -2.46
C PRO A 153 14.87 19.07 -2.87
N TRP A 154 15.00 17.87 -2.30
CA TRP A 154 14.10 16.76 -2.58
C TRP A 154 13.17 16.46 -1.41
N LEU A 155 11.95 16.05 -1.75
CA LEU A 155 10.95 15.54 -0.81
C LEU A 155 10.71 14.07 -1.09
N LEU A 156 10.73 13.25 -0.04
CA LEU A 156 10.50 11.80 -0.11
C LEU A 156 9.28 11.42 0.73
N PRO A 157 8.09 11.32 0.13
CA PRO A 157 6.93 10.77 0.82
C PRO A 157 7.16 9.29 1.13
N LEU A 158 7.12 8.93 2.42
CA LEU A 158 7.42 7.57 2.88
C LEU A 158 6.19 6.92 3.50
N SER A 159 5.59 5.98 2.76
CA SER A 159 4.46 5.16 3.20
C SER A 159 4.77 3.65 3.26
N SER A 160 5.97 3.22 2.83
CA SER A 160 6.39 1.82 2.82
C SER A 160 7.86 1.66 3.17
N GLY A 161 8.15 1.01 4.31
CA GLY A 161 9.52 0.69 4.72
C GLY A 161 10.18 -0.34 3.80
N GLU A 162 9.43 -1.32 3.27
CA GLU A 162 9.94 -2.28 2.29
C GLU A 162 10.37 -1.59 1.00
N ALA A 163 9.56 -0.64 0.50
CA ALA A 163 9.92 0.13 -0.70
C ALA A 163 11.20 0.94 -0.48
N LEU A 164 11.35 1.59 0.68
CA LEU A 164 12.56 2.33 1.03
C LEU A 164 13.79 1.41 1.04
N ALA A 165 13.74 0.31 1.79
CA ALA A 165 14.85 -0.63 1.91
C ALA A 165 15.29 -1.20 0.56
N ARG A 166 14.34 -1.65 -0.26
CA ARG A 166 14.62 -2.17 -1.61
C ARG A 166 15.16 -1.11 -2.55
N THR A 167 14.64 0.12 -2.48
CA THR A 167 15.15 1.24 -3.31
C THR A 167 16.61 1.54 -2.95
N LEU A 168 16.92 1.66 -1.66
CA LEU A 168 18.28 1.92 -1.21
C LEU A 168 19.24 0.79 -1.57
N ALA A 169 18.80 -0.47 -1.44
CA ALA A 169 19.60 -1.65 -1.81
C ALA A 169 19.92 -1.68 -3.32
N ALA A 170 18.97 -1.25 -4.16
CA ALA A 170 19.12 -1.28 -5.61
C ALA A 170 19.89 -0.09 -6.20
N LEU A 171 20.13 0.97 -5.42
CA LEU A 171 20.85 2.16 -5.87
C LEU A 171 22.37 2.02 -5.69
N PRO A 172 23.20 2.52 -6.66
CA PRO A 172 24.63 2.69 -6.47
C PRO A 172 24.96 3.59 -5.26
N PRO A 173 26.13 3.45 -4.63
CA PRO A 173 26.51 4.21 -3.43
C PRO A 173 26.31 5.73 -3.56
N ALA A 174 26.74 6.34 -4.64
CA ALA A 174 26.61 7.78 -4.87
C ALA A 174 25.14 8.23 -4.98
N ALA A 175 24.28 7.47 -5.68
CA ALA A 175 22.87 7.76 -5.82
C ALA A 175 22.12 7.55 -4.48
N ARG A 176 22.53 6.55 -3.71
CA ARG A 176 22.01 6.29 -2.36
C ARG A 176 22.35 7.45 -1.41
N ALA A 177 23.61 7.91 -1.41
CA ALA A 177 24.05 9.05 -0.61
C ALA A 177 23.25 10.31 -0.98
N ARG A 178 23.07 10.55 -2.30
CA ARG A 178 22.27 11.67 -2.78
C ARG A 178 20.78 11.56 -2.40
N LEU A 179 20.18 10.37 -2.45
CA LEU A 179 18.79 10.19 -2.01
C LEU A 179 18.62 10.48 -0.52
N ARG A 180 19.62 10.17 0.31
CA ARG A 180 19.60 10.45 1.75
C ARG A 180 19.58 11.93 2.11
N SER A 181 19.95 12.83 1.20
CA SER A 181 19.79 14.28 1.40
C SER A 181 18.34 14.78 1.26
N ALA A 182 17.39 13.89 0.91
CA ALA A 182 15.99 14.25 0.82
C ALA A 182 15.39 14.48 2.21
N ARG A 183 14.45 15.43 2.31
CA ARG A 183 13.53 15.54 3.46
C ARG A 183 12.49 14.44 3.34
N VAL A 184 12.39 13.59 4.35
CA VAL A 184 11.41 12.50 4.42
C VAL A 184 10.13 13.00 5.10
N MET A 185 8.97 12.76 4.47
CA MET A 185 7.67 12.89 5.10
C MET A 185 7.17 11.50 5.43
N ALA A 186 7.30 11.07 6.68
CA ALA A 186 6.98 9.72 7.12
C ALA A 186 5.51 9.61 7.54
N ALA A 187 4.81 8.60 7.06
CA ALA A 187 3.40 8.36 7.35
C ALA A 187 3.13 7.79 8.77
N SER A 188 4.17 7.47 9.54
CA SER A 188 4.07 6.98 10.92
C SER A 188 5.43 7.05 11.61
N GLU A 189 5.44 7.02 12.97
CA GLU A 189 6.67 6.97 13.78
C GLU A 189 7.56 5.77 13.41
N ARG A 190 6.96 4.61 13.16
CA ARG A 190 7.69 3.42 12.73
C ARG A 190 8.46 3.68 11.42
N LEU A 191 7.86 4.38 10.46
CA LEU A 191 8.51 4.72 9.20
C LEU A 191 9.57 5.81 9.38
N ALA A 192 9.35 6.75 10.30
CA ALA A 192 10.34 7.75 10.67
C ALA A 192 11.57 7.07 11.29
N GLY A 193 11.40 6.08 12.19
CA GLY A 193 12.48 5.26 12.72
C GLY A 193 13.28 4.56 11.63
N LEU A 194 12.60 3.84 10.72
CA LEU A 194 13.25 3.17 9.59
C LEU A 194 14.03 4.14 8.68
N ALA A 195 13.55 5.36 8.52
CA ALA A 195 14.28 6.38 7.75
C ALA A 195 15.53 6.86 8.48
N ARG A 196 15.49 7.05 9.81
CA ARG A 196 16.70 7.38 10.62
C ARG A 196 17.74 6.28 10.53
N ASP A 197 17.33 5.03 10.71
CA ASP A 197 18.20 3.85 10.61
C ASP A 197 18.82 3.70 9.21
N ALA A 198 18.08 4.13 8.18
CA ALA A 198 18.56 4.17 6.81
C ALA A 198 19.49 5.34 6.49
N GLY A 199 19.73 6.25 7.45
CA GLY A 199 20.66 7.38 7.34
C GLY A 199 20.07 8.67 6.77
N PHE A 200 18.74 8.86 6.83
CA PHE A 200 18.11 10.15 6.56
C PHE A 200 18.15 11.04 7.81
N THR A 201 18.52 12.31 7.63
CA THR A 201 18.69 13.26 8.75
C THR A 201 17.53 14.25 8.90
N THR A 202 16.78 14.52 7.84
CA THR A 202 15.66 15.47 7.84
C THR A 202 14.35 14.71 7.67
N ILE A 203 13.63 14.51 8.77
CA ILE A 203 12.40 13.69 8.79
C ILE A 203 11.29 14.46 9.47
N THR A 204 10.14 14.54 8.82
CA THR A 204 8.91 15.14 9.36
C THR A 204 7.83 14.05 9.41
N LEU A 205 7.09 13.99 10.50
CA LEU A 205 5.97 13.08 10.64
C LEU A 205 4.72 13.70 9.99
N ALA A 206 4.06 12.95 9.12
CA ALA A 206 2.76 13.32 8.59
C ALA A 206 1.65 12.78 9.51
N THR A 207 0.49 13.41 9.48
CA THR A 207 -0.67 12.98 10.28
C THR A 207 -1.19 11.61 9.88
N ASP A 208 -1.02 11.23 8.61
CA ASP A 208 -1.38 9.91 8.08
C ASP A 208 -0.69 9.62 6.72
N ALA A 209 -1.01 8.47 6.12
CA ALA A 209 -0.42 8.02 4.86
C ALA A 209 -1.07 8.61 3.60
N ARG A 210 -2.07 9.50 3.72
CA ARG A 210 -2.70 10.11 2.55
C ARG A 210 -1.73 11.06 1.84
N PRO A 211 -1.75 11.12 0.51
CA PRO A 211 -0.86 12.02 -0.24
C PRO A 211 -0.95 13.48 0.22
N VAL A 212 -2.15 13.96 0.55
CA VAL A 212 -2.36 15.34 1.05
C VAL A 212 -1.65 15.55 2.39
N ALA A 213 -1.76 14.61 3.34
CA ALA A 213 -1.10 14.70 4.64
C ALA A 213 0.43 14.64 4.52
N LEU A 214 0.95 13.74 3.68
CA LEU A 214 2.38 13.65 3.39
C LEU A 214 2.89 14.94 2.74
N MET A 215 2.12 15.55 1.84
CA MET A 215 2.52 16.80 1.20
C MET A 215 2.40 18.00 2.13
N ALA A 216 1.42 18.05 3.04
CA ALA A 216 1.30 19.07 4.06
C ALA A 216 2.52 19.07 5.00
N ALA A 217 3.04 17.90 5.36
CA ALA A 217 4.25 17.76 6.18
C ALA A 217 5.53 18.28 5.47
N ALA A 218 5.48 18.58 4.18
CA ALA A 218 6.59 19.16 3.44
C ALA A 218 6.68 20.70 3.57
N SER A 219 5.59 21.37 3.98
CA SER A 219 5.59 22.83 4.15
C SER A 219 6.47 23.22 5.34
N PRO A 220 7.35 24.25 5.16
CA PRO A 220 8.09 24.77 6.29
C PRO A 220 7.16 25.69 7.08
N GLU A 221 6.42 25.16 8.03
CA GLU A 221 5.77 25.92 9.08
C GLU A 221 4.79 25.04 9.83
N GLN A 222 5.17 24.67 11.02
CA GLN A 222 4.49 24.94 12.27
C GLN A 222 5.40 24.44 13.39
N THR A 223 6.38 25.25 13.77
CA THR A 223 6.87 25.19 15.14
C THR A 223 5.82 25.95 15.95
N PRO A 224 5.06 25.29 16.84
CA PRO A 224 4.31 26.05 17.83
C PRO A 224 5.32 26.73 18.74
N ALA A 225 5.11 28.02 18.94
CA ALA A 225 5.81 28.84 19.93
C ALA A 225 5.57 28.32 21.33
#